data_5ea8d5dfef1410154347e3114ae2478c
#
_entry.id   5ea8d5dfef1410154347e3114ae2478c
#
_cell.length_a   1.000
_cell.length_b   1.000
_cell.length_c   1.000
_cell.angle_alpha   90.00
_cell.angle_beta   90.00
_cell.angle_gamma   90.00
#
_symmetry.space_group_name_H-M   'P 1'
#
loop_
_entity.id
_entity.type
_entity.pdbx_description
1 polymer ?
#
loop_
_entity_poly.entity_id
_entity_poly.type
_entity_poly.pdbx_seq_one_letter_code
_entity_poly.pdbx_strand_id
1 'polypeptide(L)'
;MGLIIPVLGLVAAYYVWLHLNQPKKALPPGPKPLPVIGNITNLTAQELWLRASEWAKSYVDVVYLHVFGQGLVFLNDYDTAVDLLEKRGAIYSDKPGLIMAGDLCGCENMVAFARYGDKSRRQRRLMQQALGVNSIRAYQPLLEVETQDLLKRLLRDPEDYVGNLRRYAGGLTLNTLYGYHASANDDRFLTLADECVDILSNRIASGGGIWPVDIFPFLQRLPDWFPGAGFKRKAAVWKIKMEEFVDKPYEYVKDRMRDGTAVPCFSTTLLQVERCEEEEFDIRWTANSMYSVSIDTTITALSHFILAMVQHPEVLAKAQDEIDRVIDPGRLPTFADRPSLPYIECVMSEVLRWGVPVPLSLPHRLMEDDVYNGMHIPKGSLVFGNVWNMVRNPTLFPDPDAFVPERYLAPADEAAARRRDPRNYVFGFGRRRCPGMHLIEQSLWIVMASMVATLDIVKARDAAGCEVEPEVQFDNAVFRTPRPFRCDIRPRSKQALRIVRQAADVAA
;
A
#
# COMPACT_ATOMS: atom_id res chain seq x y z
N MET A 1 -41.71 -38.18 1.04
CA MET A 1 -41.05 -37.23 1.97
C MET A 1 -40.49 -37.89 3.25
N GLY A 2 -40.96 -39.06 3.69
CA GLY A 2 -40.59 -39.68 4.98
C GLY A 2 -39.18 -40.28 5.07
N LEU A 3 -38.49 -40.61 3.97
CA LEU A 3 -37.16 -41.24 3.98
C LEU A 3 -36.01 -40.23 3.78
N ILE A 4 -36.26 -39.03 3.25
CA ILE A 4 -35.23 -38.04 2.92
C ILE A 4 -34.66 -37.38 4.22
N ILE A 5 -35.50 -37.13 5.22
CA ILE A 5 -35.07 -36.50 6.47
C ILE A 5 -34.10 -37.39 7.26
N PRO A 6 -34.40 -38.71 7.48
CA PRO A 6 -33.46 -39.59 8.18
C PRO A 6 -32.16 -39.83 7.38
N VAL A 7 -32.20 -39.89 6.03
CA VAL A 7 -30.99 -40.00 5.22
C VAL A 7 -30.12 -38.75 5.34
N LEU A 8 -30.69 -37.55 5.28
CA LEU A 8 -29.97 -36.32 5.53
C LEU A 8 -29.37 -36.25 6.92
N GLY A 9 -30.12 -36.73 7.94
CA GLY A 9 -29.64 -36.85 9.33
C GLY A 9 -28.44 -37.82 9.47
N LEU A 10 -28.50 -38.96 8.81
CA LEU A 10 -27.39 -39.95 8.80
C LEU A 10 -26.16 -39.42 8.04
N VAL A 11 -26.36 -38.76 6.91
CA VAL A 11 -25.27 -38.13 6.16
C VAL A 11 -24.60 -37.01 6.99
N ALA A 12 -25.40 -36.18 7.64
CA ALA A 12 -24.91 -35.15 8.55
C ALA A 12 -24.14 -35.75 9.75
N ALA A 13 -24.72 -36.79 10.39
CA ALA A 13 -24.07 -37.50 11.48
C ALA A 13 -22.78 -38.20 11.07
N TYR A 14 -22.76 -38.79 9.85
CA TYR A 14 -21.53 -39.39 9.28
C TYR A 14 -20.45 -38.34 9.01
N TYR A 15 -20.83 -37.16 8.45
CA TYR A 15 -19.89 -36.03 8.25
C TYR A 15 -19.36 -35.50 9.58
N VAL A 16 -20.21 -35.35 10.59
CA VAL A 16 -19.80 -34.97 11.94
C VAL A 16 -18.84 -36.00 12.55
N TRP A 17 -19.16 -37.30 12.40
CA TRP A 17 -18.31 -38.40 12.88
C TRP A 17 -16.96 -38.43 12.18
N LEU A 18 -16.92 -38.27 10.84
CA LEU A 18 -15.66 -38.12 10.08
C LEU A 18 -14.83 -36.94 10.58
N HIS A 19 -15.46 -35.82 10.83
CA HIS A 19 -14.77 -34.61 11.29
C HIS A 19 -14.23 -34.72 12.71
N LEU A 20 -14.94 -35.46 13.59
CA LEU A 20 -14.53 -35.72 14.98
C LEU A 20 -13.41 -36.77 15.07
N ASN A 21 -13.34 -37.70 14.13
CA ASN A 21 -12.37 -38.80 14.15
C ASN A 21 -11.15 -38.60 13.26
N GLN A 22 -11.04 -37.47 12.52
CA GLN A 22 -9.79 -37.14 11.86
C GLN A 22 -8.70 -36.81 12.92
N PRO A 23 -7.46 -37.32 12.73
CA PRO A 23 -6.37 -36.93 13.61
C PRO A 23 -6.24 -35.41 13.58
N LYS A 24 -6.47 -34.76 14.72
CA LYS A 24 -6.39 -33.31 14.81
C LYS A 24 -4.93 -32.92 14.64
N LYS A 25 -4.57 -32.49 13.43
CA LYS A 25 -3.29 -31.84 13.20
C LYS A 25 -3.21 -30.60 14.10
N ALA A 26 -2.09 -30.40 14.77
CA ALA A 26 -1.90 -29.24 15.65
C ALA A 26 -1.90 -27.95 14.83
N LEU A 27 -2.97 -27.20 14.85
CA LEU A 27 -3.04 -25.87 14.23
C LEU A 27 -2.24 -24.84 15.03
N PRO A 28 -1.79 -23.73 14.44
CA PRO A 28 -1.21 -22.65 15.22
C PRO A 28 -2.22 -22.13 16.27
N PRO A 29 -1.75 -21.66 17.43
CA PRO A 29 -2.60 -21.19 18.50
C PRO A 29 -3.37 -19.92 18.08
N GLY A 30 -4.49 -19.67 18.76
CA GLY A 30 -5.33 -18.49 18.54
C GLY A 30 -6.53 -18.44 19.44
N PRO A 31 -7.37 -17.42 19.31
CA PRO A 31 -8.62 -17.29 20.06
C PRO A 31 -9.53 -18.51 19.85
N LYS A 32 -10.21 -18.93 20.91
CA LYS A 32 -11.15 -20.07 20.84
C LYS A 32 -12.28 -19.75 19.86
N PRO A 33 -12.50 -20.59 18.83
CA PRO A 33 -13.57 -20.36 17.87
C PRO A 33 -14.94 -20.72 18.47
N LEU A 34 -15.97 -20.02 18.01
CA LEU A 34 -17.37 -20.41 18.27
C LEU A 34 -17.77 -21.56 17.32
N PRO A 35 -18.69 -22.44 17.73
CA PRO A 35 -19.19 -23.48 16.85
C PRO A 35 -19.74 -22.89 15.54
N VAL A 36 -19.42 -23.52 14.40
CA VAL A 36 -19.84 -23.19 13.02
C VAL A 36 -19.28 -21.88 12.52
N ILE A 37 -19.46 -20.76 13.22
CA ILE A 37 -19.09 -19.41 12.75
C ILE A 37 -17.61 -19.08 12.97
N GLY A 38 -16.92 -19.88 13.80
CA GLY A 38 -15.50 -19.68 14.10
C GLY A 38 -15.24 -18.39 14.86
N ASN A 39 -14.28 -17.62 14.40
CA ASN A 39 -13.76 -16.43 15.06
C ASN A 39 -14.32 -15.10 14.48
N ILE A 40 -15.51 -15.12 13.87
CA ILE A 40 -16.07 -13.90 13.25
C ILE A 40 -16.20 -12.72 14.23
N THR A 41 -16.50 -13.01 15.49
CA THR A 41 -16.62 -12.01 16.55
C THR A 41 -15.29 -11.41 17.02
N ASN A 42 -14.17 -12.04 16.65
CA ASN A 42 -12.84 -11.55 16.96
C ASN A 42 -12.32 -10.56 15.89
N LEU A 43 -12.93 -10.57 14.69
CA LEU A 43 -12.53 -9.69 13.59
C LEU A 43 -13.12 -8.29 13.77
N THR A 44 -12.36 -7.29 13.37
CA THR A 44 -12.78 -5.90 13.31
C THR A 44 -12.72 -5.39 11.88
N ALA A 45 -13.63 -4.51 11.50
CA ALA A 45 -13.65 -3.90 10.18
C ALA A 45 -12.51 -2.88 9.99
N GLN A 46 -12.02 -2.32 11.09
CA GLN A 46 -10.93 -1.35 11.11
C GLN A 46 -9.87 -1.83 12.10
N GLU A 47 -8.61 -1.43 11.88
CA GLU A 47 -7.48 -1.67 12.78
C GLU A 47 -7.25 -3.15 13.13
N LEU A 48 -7.56 -4.05 12.21
CA LEU A 48 -7.38 -5.50 12.44
C LEU A 48 -5.92 -5.85 12.80
N TRP A 49 -4.94 -5.05 12.38
CA TRP A 49 -3.53 -5.20 12.76
C TRP A 49 -3.29 -4.99 14.26
N LEU A 50 -4.04 -4.12 14.93
CA LEU A 50 -3.94 -3.93 16.39
C LEU A 50 -4.45 -5.18 17.11
N ARG A 51 -5.59 -5.73 16.67
CA ARG A 51 -6.11 -7.00 17.20
C ARG A 51 -5.14 -8.15 16.97
N ALA A 52 -4.55 -8.23 15.77
CA ALA A 52 -3.51 -9.23 15.47
C ALA A 52 -2.28 -9.08 16.38
N SER A 53 -1.90 -7.85 16.73
CA SER A 53 -0.79 -7.57 17.67
C SER A 53 -1.17 -7.94 19.11
N GLU A 54 -2.41 -7.77 19.54
CA GLU A 54 -2.90 -8.25 20.84
C GLU A 54 -2.84 -9.80 20.92
N TRP A 55 -3.23 -10.47 19.82
CA TRP A 55 -3.11 -11.94 19.77
C TRP A 55 -1.64 -12.40 19.79
N ALA A 56 -0.72 -11.68 19.14
CA ALA A 56 0.71 -11.97 19.19
C ALA A 56 1.26 -11.97 20.62
N LYS A 57 0.80 -11.03 21.47
CA LYS A 57 1.18 -10.97 22.89
C LYS A 57 0.68 -12.16 23.70
N SER A 58 -0.47 -12.75 23.30
CA SER A 58 -1.14 -13.82 24.05
C SER A 58 -0.78 -15.21 23.57
N TYR A 59 -0.37 -15.34 22.29
CA TYR A 59 -0.15 -16.66 21.68
C TYR A 59 1.31 -16.81 21.24
N VAL A 60 1.62 -16.61 19.98
CA VAL A 60 2.99 -16.66 19.42
C VAL A 60 3.03 -15.91 18.09
N ASP A 61 4.17 -15.99 17.40
CA ASP A 61 4.43 -15.30 16.14
C ASP A 61 3.48 -15.70 15.00
N VAL A 62 2.90 -16.90 15.05
CA VAL A 62 1.91 -17.39 14.09
C VAL A 62 0.59 -17.62 14.81
N VAL A 63 -0.41 -16.83 14.49
CA VAL A 63 -1.77 -16.93 15.07
C VAL A 63 -2.74 -17.41 14.01
N TYR A 64 -3.56 -18.42 14.36
CA TYR A 64 -4.57 -18.99 13.49
C TYR A 64 -6.00 -18.72 14.00
N LEU A 65 -6.82 -18.27 13.06
CA LEU A 65 -8.26 -18.16 13.26
C LEU A 65 -8.98 -18.83 12.09
N HIS A 66 -10.27 -19.11 12.24
CA HIS A 66 -11.09 -19.45 11.08
C HIS A 66 -12.46 -18.76 11.14
N VAL A 67 -13.03 -18.47 9.98
CA VAL A 67 -14.37 -17.90 9.82
C VAL A 67 -15.13 -18.80 8.85
N PHE A 68 -16.16 -19.48 9.32
CA PHE A 68 -16.91 -20.48 8.55
C PHE A 68 -16.01 -21.50 7.84
N GLY A 69 -14.90 -21.90 8.47
CA GLY A 69 -13.91 -22.83 7.91
C GLY A 69 -12.81 -22.19 7.03
N GLN A 70 -12.96 -20.94 6.63
CA GLN A 70 -11.87 -20.21 5.96
C GLN A 70 -10.78 -19.89 6.99
N GLY A 71 -9.59 -20.47 6.84
CA GLY A 71 -8.44 -20.21 7.70
C GLY A 71 -7.85 -18.82 7.47
N LEU A 72 -7.48 -18.14 8.57
CA LEU A 72 -6.79 -16.85 8.60
C LEU A 72 -5.53 -17.02 9.45
N VAL A 73 -4.37 -16.71 8.90
CA VAL A 73 -3.07 -16.83 9.56
C VAL A 73 -2.42 -15.46 9.64
N PHE A 74 -2.04 -15.04 10.83
CA PHE A 74 -1.35 -13.78 11.08
C PHE A 74 0.09 -14.06 11.47
N LEU A 75 1.02 -13.53 10.68
CA LEU A 75 2.47 -13.63 10.91
C LEU A 75 2.90 -12.33 11.60
N ASN A 76 3.30 -12.44 12.86
CA ASN A 76 3.56 -11.28 13.72
C ASN A 76 5.06 -11.01 13.92
N ASP A 77 5.92 -11.87 13.39
CA ASP A 77 7.38 -11.77 13.46
C ASP A 77 8.02 -11.74 12.08
N TYR A 78 9.13 -11.01 11.96
CA TYR A 78 9.86 -10.82 10.70
C TYR A 78 10.44 -12.13 10.15
N ASP A 79 11.16 -12.88 10.99
CA ASP A 79 11.85 -14.09 10.55
C ASP A 79 10.83 -15.13 10.07
N THR A 80 9.71 -15.25 10.78
CA THR A 80 8.56 -16.10 10.40
C THR A 80 7.96 -15.66 9.06
N ALA A 81 7.79 -14.37 8.86
CA ALA A 81 7.29 -13.85 7.58
C ALA A 81 8.25 -14.12 6.42
N VAL A 82 9.56 -13.94 6.64
CA VAL A 82 10.60 -14.27 5.65
C VAL A 82 10.59 -15.78 5.36
N ASP A 83 10.52 -16.63 6.39
CA ASP A 83 10.50 -18.08 6.19
C ASP A 83 9.31 -18.55 5.33
N LEU A 84 8.11 -18.05 5.61
CA LEU A 84 6.90 -18.51 4.93
C LEU A 84 6.67 -17.78 3.61
N LEU A 85 6.73 -16.44 3.59
CA LEU A 85 6.35 -15.65 2.41
C LEU A 85 7.49 -15.50 1.39
N GLU A 86 8.76 -15.63 1.81
CA GLU A 86 9.92 -15.51 0.93
C GLU A 86 10.54 -16.87 0.62
N LYS A 87 11.07 -17.60 1.63
CA LYS A 87 11.74 -18.90 1.41
C LYS A 87 10.78 -19.98 0.92
N ARG A 88 9.53 -20.03 1.45
CA ARG A 88 8.46 -20.92 0.99
C ARG A 88 7.51 -20.24 0.00
N GLY A 89 7.92 -19.14 -0.62
CA GLY A 89 7.12 -18.33 -1.54
C GLY A 89 6.51 -19.11 -2.72
N ALA A 90 6.98 -20.32 -3.04
CA ALA A 90 6.39 -21.17 -4.06
C ALA A 90 4.92 -21.51 -3.76
N ILE A 91 4.59 -21.77 -2.50
CA ILE A 91 3.25 -22.15 -2.05
C ILE A 91 2.49 -21.03 -1.33
N TYR A 92 3.18 -19.93 -0.93
CA TYR A 92 2.59 -18.78 -0.23
C TYR A 92 2.36 -17.54 -1.11
N SER A 93 2.64 -17.60 -2.42
CA SER A 93 2.54 -16.42 -3.29
C SER A 93 1.20 -16.25 -4.00
N ASP A 94 0.23 -17.13 -3.78
CA ASP A 94 -1.10 -16.95 -4.38
C ASP A 94 -1.86 -15.82 -3.69
N LYS A 95 -2.88 -15.28 -4.38
CA LYS A 95 -3.81 -14.28 -3.84
C LYS A 95 -5.18 -14.92 -3.64
N PRO A 96 -5.96 -14.48 -2.63
CA PRO A 96 -7.32 -14.98 -2.47
C PRO A 96 -8.15 -14.71 -3.74
N GLY A 97 -8.91 -15.71 -4.18
CA GLY A 97 -9.91 -15.53 -5.24
C GLY A 97 -11.17 -14.92 -4.64
N LEU A 98 -11.16 -13.60 -4.48
CA LEU A 98 -12.29 -12.87 -3.91
C LEU A 98 -13.35 -12.68 -4.98
N ILE A 99 -14.55 -13.25 -4.77
CA ILE A 99 -15.67 -13.14 -5.71
C ILE A 99 -16.15 -11.70 -5.79
N MET A 100 -16.25 -11.03 -4.65
CA MET A 100 -16.70 -9.63 -4.63
C MET A 100 -15.73 -8.72 -5.41
N ALA A 101 -14.47 -8.73 -5.04
CA ALA A 101 -13.47 -7.88 -5.68
C ALA A 101 -13.16 -8.31 -7.12
N GLY A 102 -12.95 -9.61 -7.34
CA GLY A 102 -12.57 -10.17 -8.64
C GLY A 102 -13.74 -10.22 -9.60
N ASP A 103 -14.60 -11.23 -9.45
CA ASP A 103 -15.64 -11.56 -10.43
C ASP A 103 -16.70 -10.45 -10.55
N LEU A 104 -17.20 -9.95 -9.42
CA LEU A 104 -18.31 -9.01 -9.40
C LEU A 104 -17.89 -7.57 -9.70
N CYS A 105 -16.74 -7.12 -9.19
CA CYS A 105 -16.21 -5.77 -9.43
C CYS A 105 -15.18 -5.69 -10.56
N GLY A 106 -14.77 -6.83 -11.18
CA GLY A 106 -13.87 -6.85 -12.32
C GLY A 106 -12.39 -6.62 -11.99
N CYS A 107 -11.99 -6.69 -10.69
CA CYS A 107 -10.62 -6.41 -10.26
C CYS A 107 -9.67 -7.61 -10.32
N GLU A 108 -10.12 -8.79 -10.76
CA GLU A 108 -9.33 -10.05 -10.81
C GLU A 108 -8.05 -9.92 -11.64
N ASN A 109 -8.03 -8.99 -12.58
CA ASN A 109 -6.91 -8.74 -13.48
C ASN A 109 -5.86 -7.77 -12.92
N MET A 110 -6.19 -7.05 -11.87
CA MET A 110 -5.21 -6.22 -11.15
C MET A 110 -4.20 -7.10 -10.44
N VAL A 111 -2.91 -6.77 -10.54
CA VAL A 111 -1.80 -7.60 -10.01
C VAL A 111 -1.94 -7.86 -8.51
N ALA A 112 -2.56 -6.94 -7.76
CA ALA A 112 -2.81 -7.10 -6.32
C ALA A 112 -3.79 -8.25 -6.01
N PHE A 113 -4.75 -8.54 -6.90
CA PHE A 113 -5.77 -9.59 -6.75
C PHE A 113 -5.50 -10.82 -7.61
N ALA A 114 -4.66 -10.68 -8.65
CA ALA A 114 -4.39 -11.74 -9.61
C ALA A 114 -3.78 -12.97 -8.93
N ARG A 115 -4.37 -14.15 -9.23
CA ARG A 115 -3.87 -15.46 -8.77
C ARG A 115 -2.43 -15.67 -9.22
N TYR A 116 -1.66 -16.44 -8.43
CA TYR A 116 -0.29 -16.77 -8.79
C TYR A 116 -0.25 -17.76 -9.96
N GLY A 117 0.33 -17.33 -11.07
CA GLY A 117 0.41 -18.11 -12.31
C GLY A 117 1.14 -17.34 -13.41
N ASP A 118 1.04 -17.81 -14.65
CA ASP A 118 1.75 -17.24 -15.80
C ASP A 118 1.38 -15.77 -16.04
N LYS A 119 0.10 -15.43 -15.98
CA LYS A 119 -0.42 -14.07 -16.13
C LYS A 119 0.24 -13.12 -15.11
N SER A 120 0.16 -13.43 -13.82
CA SER A 120 0.75 -12.59 -12.80
C SER A 120 2.28 -12.48 -12.94
N ARG A 121 2.95 -13.52 -13.45
CA ARG A 121 4.39 -13.48 -13.75
C ARG A 121 4.70 -12.56 -14.93
N ARG A 122 3.90 -12.59 -16.00
CA ARG A 122 4.06 -11.69 -17.17
C ARG A 122 3.87 -10.23 -16.73
N GLN A 123 2.77 -9.92 -16.06
CA GLN A 123 2.50 -8.57 -15.56
C GLN A 123 3.61 -8.06 -14.63
N ARG A 124 4.08 -8.87 -13.69
CA ARG A 124 5.19 -8.48 -12.80
C ARG A 124 6.51 -8.30 -13.54
N ARG A 125 6.75 -9.02 -14.64
CA ARG A 125 7.91 -8.80 -15.51
C ARG A 125 7.84 -7.43 -16.20
N LEU A 126 6.66 -7.03 -16.69
CA LEU A 126 6.44 -5.68 -17.24
C LEU A 126 6.68 -4.58 -16.19
N MET A 127 6.17 -4.79 -14.96
CA MET A 127 6.46 -3.87 -13.85
C MET A 127 7.98 -3.77 -13.54
N GLN A 128 8.68 -4.89 -13.55
CA GLN A 128 10.12 -4.94 -13.31
C GLN A 128 10.91 -4.21 -14.39
N GLN A 129 10.47 -4.28 -15.65
CA GLN A 129 11.08 -3.52 -16.74
C GLN A 129 10.92 -2.01 -16.55
N ALA A 130 9.75 -1.56 -16.07
CA ALA A 130 9.46 -0.15 -15.83
C ALA A 130 10.10 0.38 -14.53
N LEU A 131 10.00 -0.36 -13.43
CA LEU A 131 10.25 0.10 -12.07
C LEU A 131 11.44 -0.61 -11.40
N GLY A 132 12.20 -1.43 -12.14
CA GLY A 132 13.38 -2.11 -11.62
C GLY A 132 14.55 -1.15 -11.37
N VAL A 133 15.51 -1.58 -10.57
CA VAL A 133 16.69 -0.80 -10.14
C VAL A 133 17.40 -0.10 -11.31
N ASN A 134 17.52 -0.79 -12.45
CA ASN A 134 18.21 -0.26 -13.62
C ASN A 134 17.43 0.87 -14.34
N SER A 135 16.10 0.84 -14.27
CA SER A 135 15.24 1.80 -14.96
C SER A 135 15.01 3.07 -14.13
N ILE A 136 15.14 2.97 -12.81
CA ILE A 136 14.76 4.03 -11.87
C ILE A 136 15.56 5.33 -12.06
N ARG A 137 16.83 5.22 -12.45
CA ARG A 137 17.69 6.40 -12.69
C ARG A 137 17.16 7.31 -13.80
N ALA A 138 16.48 6.74 -14.79
CA ALA A 138 15.89 7.51 -15.89
C ALA A 138 14.71 8.40 -15.41
N TYR A 139 14.09 8.09 -14.27
CA TYR A 139 13.02 8.90 -13.70
C TYR A 139 13.51 10.03 -12.78
N GLN A 140 14.79 10.05 -12.40
CA GLN A 140 15.31 11.07 -11.48
C GLN A 140 15.05 12.51 -11.94
N PRO A 141 15.29 12.90 -13.21
CA PRO A 141 14.96 14.25 -13.67
C PRO A 141 13.46 14.58 -13.54
N LEU A 142 12.58 13.62 -13.87
CA LEU A 142 11.14 13.79 -13.72
C LEU A 142 10.75 13.98 -12.24
N LEU A 143 11.34 13.18 -11.33
CA LEU A 143 11.09 13.29 -9.90
C LEU A 143 11.51 14.66 -9.35
N GLU A 144 12.64 15.20 -9.82
CA GLU A 144 13.10 16.54 -9.42
C GLU A 144 12.14 17.63 -9.90
N VAL A 145 11.68 17.59 -11.15
CA VAL A 145 10.72 18.54 -11.72
C VAL A 145 9.39 18.48 -10.98
N GLU A 146 8.82 17.29 -10.81
CA GLU A 146 7.53 17.11 -10.11
C GLU A 146 7.62 17.54 -8.64
N THR A 147 8.79 17.35 -7.99
CA THR A 147 9.04 17.84 -6.63
C THR A 147 9.04 19.35 -6.56
N GLN A 148 9.67 20.03 -7.52
CA GLN A 148 9.65 21.49 -7.60
C GLN A 148 8.23 22.02 -7.74
N ASP A 149 7.42 21.39 -8.59
CA ASP A 149 6.03 21.77 -8.78
C ASP A 149 5.17 21.50 -7.54
N LEU A 150 5.45 20.43 -6.80
CA LEU A 150 4.83 20.21 -5.49
C LEU A 150 5.16 21.33 -4.51
N LEU A 151 6.43 21.74 -4.39
CA LEU A 151 6.84 22.83 -3.49
C LEU A 151 6.14 24.15 -3.84
N LYS A 152 6.02 24.50 -5.12
CA LYS A 152 5.28 25.70 -5.57
C LYS A 152 3.81 25.64 -5.15
N ARG A 153 3.16 24.49 -5.31
CA ARG A 153 1.76 24.30 -4.91
C ARG A 153 1.58 24.40 -3.40
N LEU A 154 2.45 23.76 -2.60
CA LEU A 154 2.43 23.85 -1.14
C LEU A 154 2.60 25.29 -0.65
N LEU A 155 3.45 26.10 -1.30
CA LEU A 155 3.62 27.51 -0.97
C LEU A 155 2.45 28.39 -1.41
N ARG A 156 1.72 28.01 -2.46
CA ARG A 156 0.56 28.76 -2.97
C ARG A 156 -0.71 28.44 -2.18
N ASP A 157 -0.89 27.17 -1.82
CA ASP A 157 -2.06 26.68 -1.12
C ASP A 157 -1.62 25.63 -0.06
N PRO A 158 -1.09 26.11 1.08
CA PRO A 158 -0.61 25.21 2.14
C PRO A 158 -1.75 24.52 2.88
N GLU A 159 -2.97 25.05 2.87
CA GLU A 159 -4.12 24.44 3.54
C GLU A 159 -4.59 23.17 2.84
N ASP A 160 -4.51 23.13 1.50
CA ASP A 160 -4.78 21.93 0.68
C ASP A 160 -3.52 21.09 0.43
N TYR A 161 -2.68 20.90 1.46
CA TYR A 161 -1.46 20.11 1.30
C TYR A 161 -1.75 18.67 0.86
N VAL A 162 -2.86 18.06 1.30
CA VAL A 162 -3.24 16.70 0.91
C VAL A 162 -3.61 16.63 -0.57
N GLY A 163 -4.38 17.59 -1.09
CA GLY A 163 -4.68 17.72 -2.53
C GLY A 163 -3.40 17.93 -3.36
N ASN A 164 -2.45 18.72 -2.84
CA ASN A 164 -1.15 18.93 -3.48
C ASN A 164 -0.30 17.65 -3.51
N LEU A 165 -0.29 16.84 -2.42
CA LEU A 165 0.36 15.53 -2.37
C LEU A 165 -0.30 14.53 -3.34
N ARG A 166 -1.64 14.54 -3.41
CA ARG A 166 -2.42 13.70 -4.33
C ARG A 166 -2.07 14.01 -5.79
N ARG A 167 -2.03 15.28 -6.15
CA ARG A 167 -1.63 15.70 -7.49
C ARG A 167 -0.20 15.31 -7.82
N TYR A 168 0.72 15.38 -6.85
CA TYR A 168 2.09 14.89 -7.03
C TYR A 168 2.12 13.39 -7.30
N ALA A 169 1.52 12.58 -6.42
CA ALA A 169 1.56 11.12 -6.52
C ALA A 169 0.85 10.61 -7.79
N GLY A 170 -0.36 11.12 -8.04
CA GLY A 170 -1.16 10.74 -9.20
C GLY A 170 -0.60 11.29 -10.51
N GLY A 171 -0.16 12.54 -10.52
CA GLY A 171 0.45 13.20 -11.70
C GLY A 171 1.75 12.53 -12.13
N LEU A 172 2.66 12.25 -11.18
CA LEU A 172 3.88 11.48 -11.45
C LEU A 172 3.58 10.14 -12.10
N THR A 173 2.59 9.43 -11.57
CA THR A 173 2.23 8.10 -12.08
C THR A 173 1.55 8.18 -13.44
N LEU A 174 0.63 9.12 -13.64
CA LEU A 174 0.00 9.37 -14.94
C LEU A 174 1.02 9.72 -16.01
N ASN A 175 2.00 10.57 -15.69
CA ASN A 175 3.08 10.92 -16.61
C ASN A 175 3.94 9.69 -16.94
N THR A 176 4.41 8.97 -15.93
CA THR A 176 5.27 7.78 -16.08
C THR A 176 4.60 6.67 -16.89
N LEU A 177 3.29 6.40 -16.64
CA LEU A 177 2.60 5.26 -17.22
C LEU A 177 1.87 5.57 -18.52
N TYR A 178 1.32 6.76 -18.65
CA TYR A 178 0.44 7.13 -19.75
C TYR A 178 0.91 8.38 -20.52
N GLY A 179 2.01 9.01 -20.12
CA GLY A 179 2.47 10.26 -20.74
C GLY A 179 1.46 11.41 -20.59
N TYR A 180 0.65 11.37 -19.52
CA TYR A 180 -0.38 12.35 -19.24
C TYR A 180 0.06 13.31 -18.14
N HIS A 181 -0.01 14.62 -18.42
CA HIS A 181 0.31 15.65 -17.44
C HIS A 181 -0.98 16.19 -16.80
N ALA A 182 -1.15 15.94 -15.49
CA ALA A 182 -2.28 16.45 -14.73
C ALA A 182 -2.08 17.93 -14.41
N SER A 183 -2.96 18.80 -14.92
CA SER A 183 -2.81 20.27 -14.82
C SER A 183 -3.45 20.88 -13.57
N ALA A 184 -4.39 20.20 -12.92
CA ALA A 184 -5.15 20.69 -11.76
C ALA A 184 -5.36 19.58 -10.70
N ASN A 185 -5.76 19.96 -9.47
CA ASN A 185 -6.07 18.99 -8.42
C ASN A 185 -7.38 18.23 -8.70
N ASP A 186 -8.29 18.82 -9.46
CA ASP A 186 -9.56 18.25 -9.92
C ASP A 186 -9.48 17.64 -11.34
N ASP A 187 -8.26 17.27 -11.78
CA ASP A 187 -8.07 16.62 -13.07
C ASP A 187 -8.91 15.35 -13.20
N ARG A 188 -9.48 15.14 -14.41
CA ARG A 188 -10.41 14.04 -14.69
C ARG A 188 -9.87 12.64 -14.33
N PHE A 189 -8.59 12.39 -14.59
CA PHE A 189 -8.00 11.09 -14.28
C PHE A 189 -7.62 10.96 -12.80
N LEU A 190 -7.22 12.04 -12.15
CA LEU A 190 -7.01 12.06 -10.70
C LEU A 190 -8.34 11.83 -9.96
N THR A 191 -9.40 12.53 -10.34
CA THR A 191 -10.74 12.34 -9.75
C THR A 191 -11.25 10.92 -9.95
N LEU A 192 -11.11 10.36 -11.16
CA LEU A 192 -11.49 8.96 -11.43
C LEU A 192 -10.69 7.97 -10.58
N ALA A 193 -9.39 8.21 -10.42
CA ALA A 193 -8.54 7.38 -9.58
C ALA A 193 -8.96 7.44 -8.12
N ASP A 194 -9.24 8.63 -7.57
CA ASP A 194 -9.71 8.81 -6.20
C ASP A 194 -11.00 8.03 -5.92
N GLU A 195 -12.01 8.17 -6.82
CA GLU A 195 -13.26 7.42 -6.70
C GLU A 195 -13.01 5.90 -6.69
N CYS A 196 -12.16 5.43 -7.61
CA CYS A 196 -11.89 4.00 -7.75
C CYS A 196 -11.05 3.44 -6.62
N VAL A 197 -10.05 4.18 -6.15
CA VAL A 197 -9.21 3.75 -5.02
C VAL A 197 -10.00 3.80 -3.71
N ASP A 198 -10.90 4.78 -3.50
CA ASP A 198 -11.85 4.76 -2.36
C ASP A 198 -12.73 3.50 -2.39
N ILE A 199 -13.29 3.17 -3.56
CA ILE A 199 -14.08 1.94 -3.72
C ILE A 199 -13.25 0.70 -3.36
N LEU A 200 -12.03 0.59 -3.88
CA LEU A 200 -11.14 -0.56 -3.62
C LEU A 200 -10.77 -0.67 -2.13
N SER A 201 -10.29 0.42 -1.53
CA SER A 201 -9.67 0.41 -0.21
C SER A 201 -10.69 0.45 0.93
N ASN A 202 -11.77 1.25 0.77
CA ASN A 202 -12.70 1.52 1.85
C ASN A 202 -14.03 0.77 1.73
N ARG A 203 -14.37 0.24 0.55
CA ARG A 203 -15.65 -0.45 0.32
C ARG A 203 -15.48 -1.92 -0.02
N ILE A 204 -14.55 -2.26 -0.91
CA ILE A 204 -14.30 -3.65 -1.31
C ILE A 204 -13.38 -4.34 -0.32
N ALA A 205 -12.24 -3.74 0.02
CA ALA A 205 -11.22 -4.33 0.88
C ALA A 205 -11.39 -4.01 2.39
N SER A 206 -12.38 -3.21 2.78
CA SER A 206 -12.68 -2.92 4.18
C SER A 206 -13.06 -4.20 4.96
N GLY A 207 -12.72 -4.26 6.24
CA GLY A 207 -13.01 -5.43 7.09
C GLY A 207 -12.21 -6.68 6.73
N GLY A 208 -11.01 -6.52 6.19
CA GLY A 208 -10.16 -7.63 5.72
C GLY A 208 -10.48 -8.08 4.31
N GLY A 209 -11.34 -7.36 3.59
CA GLY A 209 -11.67 -7.62 2.18
C GLY A 209 -12.48 -8.90 1.95
N ILE A 210 -13.15 -9.41 2.97
CA ILE A 210 -13.92 -10.66 2.88
C ILE A 210 -15.40 -10.35 2.98
N TRP A 211 -16.10 -10.51 1.88
CA TRP A 211 -17.55 -10.37 1.83
C TRP A 211 -18.26 -11.71 2.06
N PRO A 212 -19.54 -11.73 2.50
CA PRO A 212 -20.28 -12.97 2.63
C PRO A 212 -20.25 -13.85 1.36
N VAL A 213 -20.22 -13.25 0.17
CA VAL A 213 -20.13 -13.97 -1.10
C VAL A 213 -18.77 -14.65 -1.31
N ASP A 214 -17.71 -14.15 -0.69
CA ASP A 214 -16.37 -14.77 -0.76
C ASP A 214 -16.31 -16.04 0.10
N ILE A 215 -17.10 -16.10 1.18
CA ILE A 215 -17.22 -17.26 2.05
C ILE A 215 -18.27 -18.25 1.50
N PHE A 216 -19.37 -17.71 0.99
CA PHE A 216 -20.51 -18.47 0.47
C PHE A 216 -20.72 -18.18 -1.02
N PRO A 217 -19.96 -18.83 -1.93
CA PRO A 217 -19.99 -18.54 -3.39
C PRO A 217 -21.37 -18.66 -4.03
N PHE A 218 -22.26 -19.49 -3.46
CA PHE A 218 -23.61 -19.63 -3.98
C PHE A 218 -24.43 -18.34 -3.94
N LEU A 219 -24.08 -17.38 -3.07
CA LEU A 219 -24.76 -16.08 -2.98
C LEU A 219 -24.69 -15.27 -4.28
N GLN A 220 -23.66 -15.46 -5.11
CA GLN A 220 -23.57 -14.81 -6.42
C GLN A 220 -24.70 -15.24 -7.38
N ARG A 221 -25.32 -16.42 -7.15
CA ARG A 221 -26.41 -16.96 -7.98
C ARG A 221 -27.80 -16.45 -7.55
N LEU A 222 -27.90 -15.70 -6.45
CA LEU A 222 -29.17 -15.11 -6.03
C LEU A 222 -29.69 -14.16 -7.13
N PRO A 223 -30.99 -14.16 -7.42
CA PRO A 223 -31.60 -13.14 -8.29
C PRO A 223 -31.40 -11.73 -7.71
N ASP A 224 -31.29 -10.71 -8.57
CA ASP A 224 -31.00 -9.33 -8.11
C ASP A 224 -32.13 -8.71 -7.29
N TRP A 225 -33.36 -9.24 -7.42
CA TRP A 225 -34.52 -8.83 -6.63
C TRP A 225 -34.56 -9.49 -5.25
N PHE A 226 -33.74 -10.51 -4.97
CA PHE A 226 -33.79 -11.26 -3.74
C PHE A 226 -33.36 -10.37 -2.53
N PRO A 227 -34.06 -10.45 -1.38
CA PRO A 227 -33.62 -9.76 -0.16
C PRO A 227 -32.20 -10.19 0.23
N GLY A 228 -31.29 -9.24 0.39
CA GLY A 228 -29.87 -9.50 0.65
C GLY A 228 -28.95 -9.49 -0.60
N ALA A 229 -29.49 -9.50 -1.82
CA ALA A 229 -28.70 -9.41 -3.06
C ALA A 229 -28.23 -7.96 -3.39
N GLY A 230 -28.42 -7.00 -2.49
CA GLY A 230 -28.01 -5.60 -2.69
C GLY A 230 -26.53 -5.39 -2.99
N PHE A 231 -25.66 -6.30 -2.54
CA PHE A 231 -24.25 -6.28 -2.85
C PHE A 231 -23.97 -6.43 -4.35
N LYS A 232 -24.77 -7.22 -5.09
CA LYS A 232 -24.62 -7.39 -6.54
C LYS A 232 -24.89 -6.10 -7.30
N ARG A 233 -25.94 -5.35 -6.90
CA ARG A 233 -26.24 -4.04 -7.52
C ARG A 233 -25.12 -3.03 -7.26
N LYS A 234 -24.55 -3.02 -6.04
CA LYS A 234 -23.36 -2.19 -5.73
C LYS A 234 -22.18 -2.60 -6.58
N ALA A 235 -21.91 -3.91 -6.65
CA ALA A 235 -20.79 -4.44 -7.43
C ALA A 235 -20.90 -4.08 -8.93
N ALA A 236 -22.10 -4.13 -9.52
CA ALA A 236 -22.32 -3.75 -10.91
C ALA A 236 -21.96 -2.27 -11.18
N VAL A 237 -22.34 -1.36 -10.27
CA VAL A 237 -21.97 0.06 -10.35
C VAL A 237 -20.45 0.24 -10.20
N TRP A 238 -19.85 -0.44 -9.24
CA TRP A 238 -18.40 -0.38 -9.02
C TRP A 238 -17.61 -0.95 -10.20
N LYS A 239 -18.10 -2.03 -10.80
CA LYS A 239 -17.46 -2.64 -11.98
C LYS A 239 -17.34 -1.64 -13.13
N ILE A 240 -18.42 -0.92 -13.46
CA ILE A 240 -18.39 0.12 -14.50
C ILE A 240 -17.29 1.15 -14.22
N LYS A 241 -17.20 1.61 -12.97
CA LYS A 241 -16.16 2.57 -12.57
C LYS A 241 -14.74 1.98 -12.68
N MET A 242 -14.56 0.71 -12.29
CA MET A 242 -13.26 0.03 -12.42
C MET A 242 -12.87 -0.14 -13.89
N GLU A 243 -13.81 -0.49 -14.76
CA GLU A 243 -13.58 -0.58 -16.21
C GLU A 243 -13.18 0.79 -16.79
N GLU A 244 -13.90 1.87 -16.45
CA GLU A 244 -13.52 3.23 -16.84
C GLU A 244 -12.10 3.60 -16.37
N PHE A 245 -11.75 3.22 -15.16
CA PHE A 245 -10.43 3.50 -14.58
C PHE A 245 -9.29 2.76 -15.29
N VAL A 246 -9.57 1.56 -15.79
CA VAL A 246 -8.60 0.77 -16.58
C VAL A 246 -8.50 1.32 -18.00
N ASP A 247 -9.62 1.60 -18.63
CA ASP A 247 -9.70 1.83 -20.07
C ASP A 247 -9.39 3.28 -20.47
N LYS A 248 -9.98 4.26 -19.79
CA LYS A 248 -9.86 5.68 -20.21
C LYS A 248 -8.42 6.22 -20.28
N PRO A 249 -7.52 5.97 -19.29
CA PRO A 249 -6.14 6.41 -19.42
C PRO A 249 -5.37 5.65 -20.51
N TYR A 250 -5.70 4.38 -20.75
CA TYR A 250 -5.09 3.59 -21.80
C TYR A 250 -5.54 4.00 -23.21
N GLU A 251 -6.82 4.29 -23.39
CA GLU A 251 -7.39 4.84 -24.63
C GLU A 251 -6.75 6.20 -24.97
N TYR A 252 -6.54 7.06 -23.99
CA TYR A 252 -5.80 8.31 -24.18
C TYR A 252 -4.43 8.07 -24.81
N VAL A 253 -3.68 7.08 -24.36
CA VAL A 253 -2.38 6.73 -24.96
C VAL A 253 -2.53 6.30 -26.41
N LYS A 254 -3.50 5.41 -26.70
CA LYS A 254 -3.73 4.91 -28.07
C LYS A 254 -4.15 6.04 -29.03
N ASP A 255 -4.96 6.99 -28.55
CA ASP A 255 -5.34 8.17 -29.31
C ASP A 255 -4.12 9.04 -29.65
N ARG A 256 -3.29 9.35 -28.65
CA ARG A 256 -2.05 10.12 -28.86
C ARG A 256 -1.06 9.43 -29.80
N MET A 257 -0.97 8.11 -29.75
CA MET A 257 -0.14 7.34 -30.69
C MET A 257 -0.68 7.43 -32.12
N ARG A 258 -2.01 7.35 -32.32
CA ARG A 258 -2.63 7.53 -33.63
C ARG A 258 -2.43 8.93 -34.21
N ASP A 259 -2.50 9.94 -33.35
CA ASP A 259 -2.33 11.34 -33.73
C ASP A 259 -0.84 11.74 -33.92
N GLY A 260 0.11 10.85 -33.63
CA GLY A 260 1.53 11.14 -33.69
C GLY A 260 2.04 12.11 -32.59
N THR A 261 1.25 12.32 -31.52
CA THR A 261 1.54 13.25 -30.42
C THR A 261 1.85 12.55 -29.10
N ALA A 262 2.07 11.22 -29.14
CA ALA A 262 2.40 10.44 -27.96
C ALA A 262 3.80 10.81 -27.44
N VAL A 263 3.90 10.96 -26.11
CA VAL A 263 5.18 11.15 -25.44
C VAL A 263 5.70 9.79 -24.89
N PRO A 264 7.04 9.64 -24.76
CA PRO A 264 7.60 8.42 -24.20
C PRO A 264 7.09 8.16 -22.77
N CYS A 265 6.48 6.98 -22.54
CA CYS A 265 6.02 6.51 -21.25
C CYS A 265 6.01 4.97 -21.24
N PHE A 266 5.65 4.35 -20.12
CA PHE A 266 5.54 2.90 -20.03
C PHE A 266 4.67 2.30 -21.14
N SER A 267 3.45 2.81 -21.31
CA SER A 267 2.48 2.26 -22.27
C SER A 267 2.95 2.47 -23.71
N THR A 268 3.39 3.68 -24.09
CA THR A 268 3.86 3.97 -25.45
C THR A 268 5.09 3.14 -25.81
N THR A 269 6.05 2.98 -24.90
CA THR A 269 7.27 2.19 -25.14
C THR A 269 6.94 0.73 -25.45
N LEU A 270 5.97 0.15 -24.75
CA LEU A 270 5.58 -1.25 -24.98
C LEU A 270 4.70 -1.44 -26.23
N LEU A 271 3.93 -0.39 -26.62
CA LEU A 271 3.03 -0.43 -27.77
C LEU A 271 3.67 0.02 -29.09
N GLN A 272 4.93 0.42 -29.09
CA GLN A 272 5.69 0.75 -30.33
C GLN A 272 5.89 -0.47 -31.24
N VAL A 273 5.86 -1.67 -30.67
CA VAL A 273 5.94 -2.94 -31.40
C VAL A 273 4.56 -3.55 -31.47
N GLU A 274 4.23 -4.14 -32.62
CA GLU A 274 2.96 -4.86 -32.78
C GLU A 274 2.80 -5.94 -31.70
N ARG A 275 1.66 -5.94 -31.03
CA ARG A 275 1.34 -6.84 -29.92
C ARG A 275 0.10 -7.65 -30.22
N CYS A 276 0.08 -8.89 -29.73
CA CYS A 276 -1.15 -9.67 -29.73
C CYS A 276 -2.11 -9.12 -28.64
N GLU A 277 -3.38 -9.48 -28.75
CA GLU A 277 -4.45 -9.05 -27.84
C GLU A 277 -4.13 -9.37 -26.35
N GLU A 278 -3.54 -10.54 -26.08
CA GLU A 278 -3.14 -10.94 -24.73
C GLU A 278 -2.02 -10.03 -24.15
N GLU A 279 -1.06 -9.64 -24.98
CA GLU A 279 0.01 -8.74 -24.56
C GLU A 279 -0.52 -7.31 -24.30
N GLU A 280 -1.38 -6.80 -25.18
CA GLU A 280 -2.05 -5.50 -24.96
C GLU A 280 -2.89 -5.53 -23.69
N PHE A 281 -3.60 -6.61 -23.43
CA PHE A 281 -4.36 -6.82 -22.20
C PHE A 281 -3.44 -6.77 -20.97
N ASP A 282 -2.31 -7.48 -20.99
CA ASP A 282 -1.35 -7.48 -19.88
C ASP A 282 -0.73 -6.08 -19.67
N ILE A 283 -0.42 -5.32 -20.73
CA ILE A 283 0.10 -3.93 -20.64
C ILE A 283 -0.94 -3.03 -19.97
N ARG A 284 -2.19 -3.04 -20.45
CA ARG A 284 -3.29 -2.20 -19.93
C ARG A 284 -3.52 -2.44 -18.44
N TRP A 285 -3.68 -3.70 -18.03
CA TRP A 285 -3.92 -4.07 -16.64
C TRP A 285 -2.71 -3.85 -15.74
N THR A 286 -1.49 -3.98 -16.28
CA THR A 286 -0.25 -3.68 -15.56
C THR A 286 -0.14 -2.18 -15.28
N ALA A 287 -0.38 -1.33 -16.27
CA ALA A 287 -0.38 0.12 -16.09
C ALA A 287 -1.41 0.56 -15.05
N ASN A 288 -2.66 0.09 -15.16
CA ASN A 288 -3.69 0.40 -14.17
C ASN A 288 -3.33 -0.12 -12.77
N SER A 289 -2.78 -1.33 -12.65
CA SER A 289 -2.35 -1.89 -11.37
C SER A 289 -1.26 -1.05 -10.70
N MET A 290 -0.33 -0.48 -11.45
CA MET A 290 0.67 0.44 -10.92
C MET A 290 0.03 1.77 -10.52
N TYR A 291 -0.88 2.29 -11.31
CA TYR A 291 -1.57 3.55 -11.05
C TYR A 291 -2.44 3.47 -9.79
N SER A 292 -3.25 2.43 -9.65
CA SER A 292 -4.20 2.27 -8.54
C SER A 292 -3.56 2.18 -7.14
N VAL A 293 -2.32 1.68 -7.03
CA VAL A 293 -1.65 1.49 -5.73
C VAL A 293 -0.63 2.58 -5.40
N SER A 294 -0.24 3.41 -6.37
CA SER A 294 0.81 4.42 -6.17
C SER A 294 0.34 5.67 -5.46
N ILE A 295 -0.94 6.02 -5.58
CA ILE A 295 -1.49 7.30 -5.10
C ILE A 295 -1.57 7.29 -3.57
N ASP A 296 -2.41 6.44 -2.99
CA ASP A 296 -2.69 6.44 -1.55
C ASP A 296 -1.47 6.10 -0.71
N THR A 297 -0.62 5.17 -1.15
CA THR A 297 0.59 4.81 -0.41
C THR A 297 1.58 5.97 -0.32
N THR A 298 1.72 6.75 -1.40
CA THR A 298 2.60 7.92 -1.44
C THR A 298 2.03 9.05 -0.59
N ILE A 299 0.73 9.35 -0.73
CA ILE A 299 0.04 10.34 0.12
C ILE A 299 0.19 9.97 1.59
N THR A 300 -0.05 8.69 1.93
CA THR A 300 0.08 8.20 3.30
C THR A 300 1.48 8.43 3.86
N ALA A 301 2.53 8.07 3.12
CA ALA A 301 3.91 8.23 3.58
C ALA A 301 4.28 9.72 3.75
N LEU A 302 3.92 10.58 2.80
CA LEU A 302 4.22 12.01 2.87
C LEU A 302 3.37 12.72 3.94
N SER A 303 2.11 12.31 4.14
CA SER A 303 1.28 12.85 5.25
C SER A 303 1.84 12.46 6.61
N HIS A 304 2.39 11.24 6.77
CA HIS A 304 3.11 10.86 7.99
C HIS A 304 4.39 11.67 8.17
N PHE A 305 5.11 11.99 7.10
CA PHE A 305 6.27 12.88 7.18
C PHE A 305 5.88 14.27 7.68
N ILE A 306 4.85 14.89 7.10
CA ILE A 306 4.36 16.20 7.53
C ILE A 306 3.94 16.15 9.02
N LEU A 307 3.18 15.11 9.41
CA LEU A 307 2.75 14.91 10.78
C LEU A 307 3.95 14.78 11.73
N ALA A 308 4.95 13.98 11.35
CA ALA A 308 6.17 13.80 12.14
C ALA A 308 6.93 15.12 12.32
N MET A 309 7.06 15.94 11.29
CA MET A 309 7.75 17.23 11.38
C MET A 309 6.98 18.22 12.27
N VAL A 310 5.65 18.22 12.24
CA VAL A 310 4.81 19.04 13.12
C VAL A 310 4.95 18.62 14.58
N GLN A 311 5.00 17.32 14.86
CA GLN A 311 5.07 16.77 16.22
C GLN A 311 6.50 16.78 16.80
N HIS A 312 7.53 16.76 15.92
CA HIS A 312 8.95 16.65 16.29
C HIS A 312 9.78 17.78 15.66
N PRO A 313 9.57 19.05 16.06
CA PRO A 313 10.29 20.19 15.50
C PRO A 313 11.82 20.09 15.69
N GLU A 314 12.30 19.39 16.72
CA GLU A 314 13.71 19.10 16.94
C GLU A 314 14.32 18.21 15.85
N VAL A 315 13.54 17.29 15.28
CA VAL A 315 13.96 16.45 14.14
C VAL A 315 14.05 17.29 12.88
N LEU A 316 13.04 18.15 12.62
CA LEU A 316 13.06 19.06 11.48
C LEU A 316 14.30 19.98 11.55
N ALA A 317 14.58 20.57 12.72
CA ALA A 317 15.74 21.43 12.90
C ALA A 317 17.06 20.71 12.60
N LYS A 318 17.26 19.49 13.11
CA LYS A 318 18.46 18.69 12.80
C LYS A 318 18.59 18.36 11.33
N ALA A 319 17.47 18.04 10.68
CA ALA A 319 17.46 17.76 9.25
C ALA A 319 17.79 19.01 8.41
N GLN A 320 17.29 20.19 8.82
CA GLN A 320 17.63 21.48 8.22
C GLN A 320 19.11 21.83 8.43
N ASP A 321 19.67 21.58 9.62
CA ASP A 321 21.09 21.75 9.90
C ASP A 321 21.99 20.87 9.03
N GLU A 322 21.57 19.64 8.73
CA GLU A 322 22.30 18.78 7.80
C GLU A 322 22.28 19.34 6.38
N ILE A 323 21.10 19.73 5.90
CA ILE A 323 20.91 20.35 4.58
C ILE A 323 21.81 21.61 4.45
N ASP A 324 21.79 22.49 5.44
CA ASP A 324 22.53 23.76 5.39
C ASP A 324 24.04 23.60 5.39
N ARG A 325 24.55 22.48 5.90
CA ARG A 325 25.98 22.13 5.86
C ARG A 325 26.43 21.52 4.54
N VAL A 326 25.51 20.84 3.81
CA VAL A 326 25.85 20.01 2.66
C VAL A 326 25.43 20.67 1.35
N ILE A 327 24.28 21.34 1.34
CA ILE A 327 23.67 21.88 0.13
C ILE A 327 24.00 23.38 0.02
N ASP A 328 24.49 23.77 -1.16
CA ASP A 328 24.68 25.19 -1.48
C ASP A 328 23.32 25.92 -1.33
N PRO A 329 23.29 27.03 -0.56
CA PRO A 329 22.07 27.78 -0.32
C PRO A 329 21.34 28.31 -1.57
N GLY A 330 21.95 28.18 -2.77
CA GLY A 330 21.39 28.66 -4.05
C GLY A 330 20.56 27.65 -4.83
N ARG A 331 20.44 26.39 -4.38
CA ARG A 331 19.79 25.33 -5.14
C ARG A 331 18.97 24.36 -4.26
N LEU A 332 18.13 23.56 -4.91
CA LEU A 332 17.47 22.41 -4.27
C LEU A 332 18.43 21.21 -4.16
N PRO A 333 18.18 20.29 -3.22
CA PRO A 333 18.81 18.97 -3.22
C PRO A 333 18.55 18.23 -4.53
N THR A 334 19.52 17.41 -4.93
CA THR A 334 19.44 16.49 -6.07
C THR A 334 19.80 15.08 -5.63
N PHE A 335 19.58 14.09 -6.49
CA PHE A 335 19.97 12.70 -6.17
C PHE A 335 21.47 12.52 -5.97
N ALA A 336 22.30 13.39 -6.52
CA ALA A 336 23.74 13.36 -6.30
C ALA A 336 24.13 13.69 -4.85
N ASP A 337 23.29 14.44 -4.13
CA ASP A 337 23.53 14.84 -2.75
C ASP A 337 23.16 13.75 -1.74
N ARG A 338 22.35 12.75 -2.14
CA ARG A 338 21.78 11.72 -1.24
C ARG A 338 22.83 11.02 -0.37
N PRO A 339 24.03 10.61 -0.88
CA PRO A 339 25.05 9.97 -0.05
C PRO A 339 25.59 10.86 1.07
N SER A 340 25.45 12.18 0.95
CA SER A 340 25.95 13.18 1.89
C SER A 340 24.89 13.65 2.89
N LEU A 341 23.67 13.11 2.83
CA LEU A 341 22.53 13.47 3.66
C LEU A 341 22.01 12.25 4.47
N PRO A 342 22.85 11.63 5.32
CA PRO A 342 22.48 10.43 6.08
C PRO A 342 21.33 10.65 7.07
N TYR A 343 21.17 11.85 7.64
CA TYR A 343 20.08 12.10 8.57
C TYR A 343 18.72 12.18 7.87
N ILE A 344 18.65 12.74 6.66
CA ILE A 344 17.44 12.69 5.82
C ILE A 344 17.07 11.24 5.50
N GLU A 345 18.04 10.37 5.24
CA GLU A 345 17.82 8.94 5.02
C GLU A 345 17.24 8.27 6.29
N CYS A 346 17.72 8.64 7.47
CA CYS A 346 17.19 8.18 8.76
C CYS A 346 15.76 8.67 8.99
N VAL A 347 15.46 9.93 8.69
CA VAL A 347 14.09 10.48 8.77
C VAL A 347 13.13 9.72 7.87
N MET A 348 13.50 9.48 6.61
CA MET A 348 12.68 8.71 5.67
C MET A 348 12.44 7.28 6.19
N SER A 349 13.48 6.63 6.70
CA SER A 349 13.36 5.28 7.27
C SER A 349 12.41 5.26 8.46
N GLU A 350 12.51 6.25 9.36
CA GLU A 350 11.62 6.35 10.51
C GLU A 350 10.18 6.68 10.14
N VAL A 351 9.95 7.51 9.12
CA VAL A 351 8.61 7.75 8.57
C VAL A 351 7.96 6.46 8.09
N LEU A 352 8.70 5.62 7.36
CA LEU A 352 8.20 4.34 6.88
C LEU A 352 7.91 3.36 8.04
N ARG A 353 8.76 3.32 9.07
CA ARG A 353 8.58 2.48 10.24
C ARG A 353 7.41 2.93 11.11
N TRP A 354 7.38 4.22 11.47
CA TRP A 354 6.40 4.79 12.39
C TRP A 354 5.01 4.91 11.76
N GLY A 355 4.97 5.32 10.49
CA GLY A 355 3.74 5.52 9.72
C GLY A 355 3.07 4.21 9.30
N VAL A 356 3.85 3.26 8.81
CA VAL A 356 3.38 1.96 8.28
C VAL A 356 2.18 2.13 7.35
N PRO A 357 2.37 2.53 6.10
CA PRO A 357 1.24 2.80 5.19
C PRO A 357 0.27 1.63 5.02
N VAL A 358 0.76 0.38 5.02
CA VAL A 358 -0.05 -0.84 4.89
C VAL A 358 0.22 -1.77 6.08
N PRO A 359 -0.45 -1.56 7.24
CA PRO A 359 -0.08 -2.23 8.49
C PRO A 359 -0.22 -3.75 8.50
N LEU A 360 -1.17 -4.30 7.74
CA LEU A 360 -1.47 -5.74 7.74
C LEU A 360 -1.06 -6.45 6.45
N SER A 361 -0.31 -5.82 5.56
CA SER A 361 -0.02 -6.32 4.22
C SER A 361 -1.29 -6.71 3.41
N LEU A 362 -1.13 -7.03 2.14
CA LEU A 362 -2.23 -7.59 1.35
C LEU A 362 -2.22 -9.11 1.49
N PRO A 363 -3.36 -9.76 1.80
CA PRO A 363 -3.39 -11.18 2.11
C PRO A 363 -2.82 -12.04 0.99
N HIS A 364 -2.09 -13.08 1.39
CA HIS A 364 -1.68 -14.19 0.54
C HIS A 364 -2.62 -15.37 0.75
N ARG A 365 -2.60 -16.35 -0.15
CA ARG A 365 -3.31 -17.61 0.00
C ARG A 365 -2.33 -18.77 -0.07
N LEU A 366 -2.41 -19.67 0.89
CA LEU A 366 -1.61 -20.89 0.91
C LEU A 366 -2.14 -21.89 -0.15
N MET A 367 -1.26 -22.36 -1.01
CA MET A 367 -1.64 -23.24 -2.15
C MET A 367 -1.70 -24.72 -1.79
N GLU A 368 -0.99 -25.15 -0.75
CA GLU A 368 -0.86 -26.52 -0.29
C GLU A 368 -0.86 -26.57 1.24
N ASP A 369 -1.11 -27.72 1.86
CA ASP A 369 -0.93 -27.91 3.30
C ASP A 369 0.56 -27.72 3.65
N ASP A 370 0.85 -27.00 4.71
CA ASP A 370 2.23 -26.82 5.20
C ASP A 370 2.35 -27.14 6.70
N VAL A 371 3.56 -27.44 7.13
CA VAL A 371 3.89 -27.60 8.55
C VAL A 371 5.03 -26.66 8.89
N TYR A 372 4.79 -25.74 9.82
CA TYR A 372 5.78 -24.79 10.32
C TYR A 372 5.92 -24.91 11.83
N ASN A 373 7.12 -25.18 12.32
CA ASN A 373 7.43 -25.40 13.73
C ASN A 373 6.48 -26.43 14.40
N GLY A 374 6.17 -27.53 13.69
CA GLY A 374 5.26 -28.57 14.16
C GLY A 374 3.75 -28.22 14.07
N MET A 375 3.42 -27.00 13.64
CA MET A 375 2.05 -26.53 13.49
C MET A 375 1.58 -26.70 12.05
N HIS A 376 0.40 -27.28 11.86
CA HIS A 376 -0.21 -27.47 10.56
C HIS A 376 -0.93 -26.20 10.10
N ILE A 377 -0.59 -25.69 8.93
CA ILE A 377 -1.27 -24.59 8.28
C ILE A 377 -2.08 -25.16 7.09
N PRO A 378 -3.41 -25.12 7.14
CA PRO A 378 -4.25 -25.72 6.10
C PRO A 378 -4.15 -25.00 4.76
N LYS A 379 -4.13 -25.77 3.66
CA LYS A 379 -4.32 -25.28 2.30
C LYS A 379 -5.52 -24.32 2.23
N GLY A 380 -5.39 -23.24 1.46
CA GLY A 380 -6.44 -22.26 1.27
C GLY A 380 -6.49 -21.18 2.36
N SER A 381 -5.71 -21.32 3.45
CA SER A 381 -5.63 -20.28 4.47
C SER A 381 -5.17 -18.96 3.87
N LEU A 382 -5.80 -17.85 4.29
CA LEU A 382 -5.33 -16.50 4.00
C LEU A 382 -4.23 -16.13 4.99
N VAL A 383 -3.12 -15.64 4.48
CA VAL A 383 -1.92 -15.36 5.27
C VAL A 383 -1.61 -13.87 5.24
N PHE A 384 -1.57 -13.24 6.39
CA PHE A 384 -1.35 -11.81 6.58
C PHE A 384 -0.02 -11.57 7.29
N GLY A 385 0.84 -10.74 6.72
CA GLY A 385 2.01 -10.21 7.44
C GLY A 385 1.60 -9.01 8.29
N ASN A 386 1.67 -9.13 9.61
CA ASN A 386 1.38 -8.03 10.52
C ASN A 386 2.60 -7.11 10.63
N VAL A 387 2.81 -6.29 9.59
CA VAL A 387 3.93 -5.34 9.51
C VAL A 387 3.93 -4.39 10.70
N TRP A 388 2.74 -3.95 11.14
CA TRP A 388 2.60 -3.09 12.32
C TRP A 388 3.28 -3.66 13.55
N ASN A 389 3.06 -4.95 13.86
CA ASN A 389 3.68 -5.63 15.00
C ASN A 389 5.19 -5.78 14.79
N MET A 390 5.61 -6.14 13.58
CA MET A 390 7.02 -6.39 13.26
C MET A 390 7.88 -5.15 13.48
N VAL A 391 7.45 -3.98 12.97
CA VAL A 391 8.20 -2.72 13.09
C VAL A 391 8.03 -2.05 14.48
N ARG A 392 7.27 -2.67 15.36
CA ARG A 392 7.10 -2.29 16.77
C ARG A 392 7.69 -3.30 17.75
N ASN A 393 8.47 -4.24 17.27
CA ASN A 393 9.21 -5.15 18.13
C ASN A 393 10.22 -4.36 18.98
N PRO A 394 10.08 -4.30 20.32
CA PRO A 394 10.90 -3.44 21.18
C PRO A 394 12.37 -3.86 21.24
N THR A 395 12.68 -5.12 20.89
CA THR A 395 14.07 -5.60 20.80
C THR A 395 14.79 -5.00 19.59
N LEU A 396 14.08 -4.79 18.48
CA LEU A 396 14.64 -4.21 17.26
C LEU A 396 14.51 -2.67 17.26
N PHE A 397 13.42 -2.18 17.80
CA PHE A 397 13.06 -0.76 17.81
C PHE A 397 12.69 -0.35 19.26
N PRO A 398 13.67 -0.04 20.11
CA PRO A 398 13.42 0.50 21.45
C PRO A 398 12.50 1.72 21.36
N ASP A 399 11.56 1.85 22.31
CA ASP A 399 10.52 2.87 22.31
C ASP A 399 9.80 2.98 20.95
N PRO A 400 9.11 1.90 20.53
CA PRO A 400 8.64 1.76 19.16
C PRO A 400 7.56 2.78 18.74
N ASP A 401 6.89 3.40 19.70
CA ASP A 401 5.88 4.43 19.44
C ASP A 401 6.48 5.82 19.30
N ALA A 402 7.71 6.03 19.76
CA ALA A 402 8.45 7.28 19.58
C ALA A 402 9.01 7.38 18.15
N PHE A 403 9.03 8.62 17.62
CA PHE A 403 9.66 8.95 16.34
C PHE A 403 11.12 9.32 16.57
N VAL A 404 12.06 8.42 16.30
CA VAL A 404 13.48 8.57 16.60
C VAL A 404 14.34 8.19 15.39
N PRO A 405 14.64 9.12 14.47
CA PRO A 405 15.49 8.85 13.31
C PRO A 405 16.90 8.37 13.66
N GLU A 406 17.43 8.80 14.78
CA GLU A 406 18.79 8.49 15.26
C GLU A 406 19.03 6.99 15.46
N ARG A 407 17.96 6.18 15.59
CA ARG A 407 18.09 4.72 15.70
C ARG A 407 18.82 4.06 14.53
N TYR A 408 18.83 4.73 13.36
CA TYR A 408 19.51 4.23 12.15
C TYR A 408 20.96 4.71 12.02
N LEU A 409 21.39 5.67 12.84
CA LEU A 409 22.80 6.14 12.85
C LEU A 409 23.73 5.17 13.60
N ALA A 410 23.17 4.32 14.48
CA ALA A 410 23.96 3.39 15.27
C ALA A 410 24.60 2.33 14.36
N PRO A 411 25.93 2.08 14.50
CA PRO A 411 26.59 0.98 13.81
C PRO A 411 25.88 -0.35 14.05
N ALA A 412 25.72 -1.13 13.00
CA ALA A 412 25.11 -2.45 13.06
C ALA A 412 25.85 -3.39 12.11
N ASP A 413 25.92 -4.67 12.45
CA ASP A 413 26.31 -5.68 11.47
C ASP A 413 25.25 -5.78 10.36
N GLU A 414 25.60 -6.44 9.26
CA GLU A 414 24.73 -6.54 8.08
C GLU A 414 23.36 -7.17 8.40
N ALA A 415 23.34 -8.19 9.25
CA ALA A 415 22.10 -8.87 9.64
C ALA A 415 21.21 -7.97 10.51
N ALA A 416 21.79 -7.27 11.47
CA ALA A 416 21.09 -6.30 12.30
C ALA A 416 20.60 -5.09 11.48
N ALA A 417 21.43 -4.58 10.57
CA ALA A 417 21.06 -3.50 9.65
C ALA A 417 19.88 -3.91 8.78
N ARG A 418 19.89 -5.12 8.20
CA ARG A 418 18.79 -5.66 7.40
C ARG A 418 17.50 -5.78 8.21
N ARG A 419 17.56 -6.22 9.47
CA ARG A 419 16.39 -6.33 10.34
C ARG A 419 15.87 -4.98 10.83
N ARG A 420 16.71 -3.95 10.93
CA ARG A 420 16.30 -2.60 11.29
C ARG A 420 15.78 -1.78 10.12
N ASP A 421 16.07 -2.15 8.88
CA ASP A 421 15.60 -1.42 7.72
C ASP A 421 14.10 -1.65 7.48
N PRO A 422 13.24 -0.66 7.70
CA PRO A 422 11.79 -0.78 7.56
C PRO A 422 11.36 -1.13 6.13
N ARG A 423 12.18 -0.88 5.11
CA ARG A 423 11.92 -1.24 3.72
C ARG A 423 11.82 -2.75 3.51
N ASN A 424 12.40 -3.55 4.41
CA ASN A 424 12.27 -4.99 4.38
C ASN A 424 10.93 -5.52 4.90
N TYR A 425 10.09 -4.65 5.46
CA TYR A 425 8.78 -4.95 6.03
C TYR A 425 7.66 -4.29 5.23
N VAL A 426 7.72 -2.96 5.08
CA VAL A 426 6.63 -2.14 4.54
C VAL A 426 6.35 -2.40 3.06
N PHE A 427 7.32 -2.88 2.31
CA PHE A 427 7.16 -3.25 0.90
C PHE A 427 6.78 -4.73 0.69
N GLY A 428 6.48 -5.46 1.77
CA GLY A 428 6.10 -6.87 1.73
C GLY A 428 7.26 -7.82 1.41
N PHE A 429 6.94 -9.08 1.11
CA PHE A 429 7.88 -10.20 1.12
C PHE A 429 7.87 -10.99 -0.18
N GLY A 430 9.01 -11.59 -0.50
CA GLY A 430 9.18 -12.62 -1.52
C GLY A 430 8.67 -12.23 -2.91
N ARG A 431 8.00 -13.19 -3.58
CA ARG A 431 7.54 -13.04 -4.96
C ARG A 431 6.43 -11.99 -5.16
N ARG A 432 5.85 -11.49 -4.07
CA ARG A 432 4.81 -10.45 -4.06
C ARG A 432 5.27 -9.12 -3.49
N ARG A 433 6.57 -8.96 -3.21
CA ARG A 433 7.15 -7.70 -2.78
C ARG A 433 6.77 -6.57 -3.73
N CYS A 434 6.57 -5.36 -3.20
CA CYS A 434 6.14 -4.20 -3.97
C CYS A 434 7.07 -3.93 -5.16
N PRO A 435 6.56 -3.91 -6.40
CA PRO A 435 7.38 -3.65 -7.58
C PRO A 435 7.80 -2.18 -7.68
N GLY A 436 7.02 -1.27 -7.08
CA GLY A 436 7.28 0.17 -7.06
C GLY A 436 8.26 0.65 -6.00
N MET A 437 8.82 -0.27 -5.18
CA MET A 437 9.67 0.09 -4.05
C MET A 437 10.77 1.10 -4.41
N HIS A 438 11.48 0.87 -5.50
CA HIS A 438 12.61 1.73 -5.89
C HIS A 438 12.18 3.12 -6.36
N LEU A 439 11.06 3.23 -7.09
CA LEU A 439 10.50 4.52 -7.51
C LEU A 439 10.03 5.32 -6.30
N ILE A 440 9.27 4.69 -5.40
CA ILE A 440 8.75 5.32 -4.19
C ILE A 440 9.87 5.77 -3.26
N GLU A 441 10.91 4.97 -3.08
CA GLU A 441 12.06 5.32 -2.26
C GLU A 441 12.77 6.58 -2.78
N GLN A 442 12.97 6.67 -4.09
CA GLN A 442 13.54 7.87 -4.73
C GLN A 442 12.60 9.08 -4.58
N SER A 443 11.33 8.87 -4.87
CA SER A 443 10.28 9.91 -4.78
C SER A 443 10.16 10.48 -3.36
N LEU A 444 10.06 9.62 -2.33
CA LEU A 444 9.97 10.06 -0.95
C LEU A 444 11.23 10.81 -0.51
N TRP A 445 12.41 10.28 -0.87
CA TRP A 445 13.66 10.91 -0.49
C TRP A 445 13.79 12.33 -1.04
N ILE A 446 13.59 12.52 -2.36
CA ILE A 446 13.77 13.85 -2.98
C ILE A 446 12.72 14.86 -2.50
N VAL A 447 11.48 14.42 -2.28
CA VAL A 447 10.41 15.28 -1.73
C VAL A 447 10.74 15.69 -0.31
N MET A 448 11.10 14.74 0.58
CA MET A 448 11.43 15.04 1.98
C MET A 448 12.66 15.95 2.08
N ALA A 449 13.73 15.65 1.35
CA ALA A 449 14.94 16.49 1.32
C ALA A 449 14.63 17.92 0.84
N SER A 450 13.83 18.06 -0.21
CA SER A 450 13.45 19.35 -0.77
C SER A 450 12.50 20.15 0.14
N MET A 451 11.55 19.47 0.79
CA MET A 451 10.67 20.09 1.79
C MET A 451 11.49 20.61 2.99
N VAL A 452 12.40 19.79 3.54
CA VAL A 452 13.31 20.20 4.63
C VAL A 452 14.17 21.38 4.20
N ALA A 453 14.68 21.38 2.97
CA ALA A 453 15.52 22.46 2.45
C ALA A 453 14.78 23.79 2.31
N THR A 454 13.46 23.78 2.14
CA THR A 454 12.72 24.98 1.72
C THR A 454 11.58 25.40 2.65
N LEU A 455 11.06 24.51 3.47
CA LEU A 455 9.85 24.73 4.24
C LEU A 455 10.11 24.62 5.76
N ASP A 456 9.42 25.48 6.52
CA ASP A 456 9.06 25.22 7.90
C ASP A 456 7.71 24.50 7.91
N ILE A 457 7.64 23.38 8.62
CA ILE A 457 6.44 22.57 8.80
C ILE A 457 6.20 22.49 10.31
N VAL A 458 5.29 23.31 10.80
CA VAL A 458 5.13 23.54 12.24
C VAL A 458 3.66 23.47 12.66
N LYS A 459 3.43 23.47 13.98
CA LYS A 459 2.08 23.54 14.53
C LYS A 459 1.37 24.81 14.06
N ALA A 460 0.09 24.67 13.70
CA ALA A 460 -0.75 25.82 13.44
C ALA A 460 -0.90 26.71 14.68
N ARG A 461 -1.20 27.98 14.49
CA ARG A 461 -1.50 28.91 15.58
C ARG A 461 -2.97 29.30 15.58
N ASP A 462 -3.52 29.51 16.75
CA ASP A 462 -4.87 30.05 16.94
C ASP A 462 -4.91 31.58 16.75
N ALA A 463 -6.09 32.16 16.90
CA ALA A 463 -6.27 33.61 16.78
C ALA A 463 -5.51 34.43 17.88
N ALA A 464 -5.13 33.80 18.98
CA ALA A 464 -4.31 34.37 20.04
C ALA A 464 -2.79 34.21 19.81
N GLY A 465 -2.41 33.51 18.74
CA GLY A 465 -1.02 33.22 18.41
C GLY A 465 -0.44 31.99 19.14
N CYS A 466 -1.25 31.27 19.91
CA CYS A 466 -0.83 30.07 20.63
C CYS A 466 -0.76 28.86 19.66
N GLU A 467 0.26 28.01 19.86
CA GLU A 467 0.39 26.78 19.12
C GLU A 467 -0.74 25.81 19.44
N VAL A 468 -1.30 25.20 18.42
CA VAL A 468 -2.41 24.23 18.50
C VAL A 468 -1.87 22.85 18.18
N GLU A 469 -2.06 21.90 19.10
CA GLU A 469 -1.75 20.50 18.84
C GLU A 469 -2.66 19.97 17.73
N PRO A 470 -2.11 19.25 16.71
CA PRO A 470 -2.94 18.68 15.66
C PRO A 470 -3.83 17.59 16.24
N GLU A 471 -5.14 17.65 15.94
CA GLU A 471 -6.05 16.54 16.19
C GLU A 471 -5.79 15.44 15.14
N VAL A 472 -5.04 14.42 15.55
CA VAL A 472 -4.63 13.34 14.64
C VAL A 472 -5.67 12.24 14.63
N GLN A 473 -6.34 12.07 13.49
CA GLN A 473 -7.21 10.94 13.18
C GLN A 473 -6.66 10.19 11.98
N PHE A 474 -6.96 8.90 11.90
CA PHE A 474 -6.50 8.07 10.79
C PHE A 474 -7.68 7.43 10.06
N ASP A 475 -7.57 7.30 8.75
CA ASP A 475 -8.32 6.33 7.99
C ASP A 475 -7.62 4.98 8.14
N ASN A 476 -8.37 3.96 8.60
CA ASN A 476 -7.81 2.72 9.13
C ASN A 476 -8.44 1.48 8.48
N ALA A 477 -8.63 1.51 7.13
CA ALA A 477 -9.11 0.36 6.37
C ALA A 477 -7.92 -0.53 5.89
N VAL A 478 -7.48 -0.35 4.64
CA VAL A 478 -6.27 -1.01 4.11
C VAL A 478 -5.03 -0.18 4.43
N PHE A 479 -5.16 1.13 4.28
CA PHE A 479 -4.09 2.09 4.55
C PHE A 479 -4.33 2.75 5.92
N ARG A 480 -3.25 3.07 6.61
CA ARG A 480 -3.26 3.91 7.80
C ARG A 480 -2.84 5.32 7.40
N THR A 481 -3.79 6.13 6.95
CA THR A 481 -3.53 7.48 6.44
C THR A 481 -3.95 8.53 7.46
N PRO A 482 -3.07 9.47 7.86
CA PRO A 482 -3.51 10.62 8.66
C PRO A 482 -4.57 11.39 7.88
N ARG A 483 -5.72 11.66 8.51
CA ARG A 483 -6.69 12.60 7.96
C ARG A 483 -6.09 14.00 7.92
N PRO A 484 -6.56 14.89 7.05
CA PRO A 484 -6.08 16.27 7.02
C PRO A 484 -6.14 16.89 8.43
N PHE A 485 -5.04 17.45 8.86
CA PHE A 485 -4.90 18.11 10.16
C PHE A 485 -4.36 19.54 9.97
N ARG A 486 -4.62 20.40 10.92
CA ARG A 486 -4.13 21.78 10.86
C ARG A 486 -2.63 21.84 11.15
N CYS A 487 -1.88 22.41 10.22
CA CYS A 487 -0.46 22.72 10.36
C CYS A 487 -0.16 24.03 9.61
N ASP A 488 1.01 24.60 9.85
CA ASP A 488 1.51 25.78 9.13
C ASP A 488 2.71 25.34 8.29
N ILE A 489 2.55 25.44 6.95
CA ILE A 489 3.58 25.15 5.97
C ILE A 489 3.95 26.46 5.28
N ARG A 490 5.18 26.93 5.50
CA ARG A 490 5.64 28.21 5.00
C ARG A 490 7.10 28.15 4.55
N PRO A 491 7.56 29.13 3.72
CA PRO A 491 8.97 29.18 3.36
C PRO A 491 9.83 29.42 4.62
N ARG A 492 10.86 28.60 4.84
CA ARG A 492 11.77 28.77 5.99
C ARG A 492 12.64 30.04 5.90
N SER A 493 12.80 30.60 4.68
CA SER A 493 13.55 31.83 4.44
C SER A 493 13.14 32.54 3.14
N LYS A 494 13.52 33.82 3.00
CA LYS A 494 13.35 34.56 1.74
C LYS A 494 14.14 33.92 0.58
N GLN A 495 15.26 33.29 0.89
CA GLN A 495 16.08 32.59 -0.10
C GLN A 495 15.41 31.29 -0.55
N ALA A 496 14.91 30.47 0.37
CA ALA A 496 14.12 29.28 0.08
C ALA A 496 12.95 29.59 -0.85
N LEU A 497 12.20 30.68 -0.56
CA LEU A 497 11.11 31.12 -1.43
C LEU A 497 11.59 31.47 -2.85
N ARG A 498 12.77 32.14 -2.98
CA ARG A 498 13.34 32.46 -4.29
C ARG A 498 13.70 31.20 -5.07
N ILE A 499 14.38 30.24 -4.43
CA ILE A 499 14.80 28.99 -5.05
C ILE A 499 13.57 28.22 -5.61
N VAL A 500 12.52 28.08 -4.81
CA VAL A 500 11.28 27.39 -5.26
C VAL A 500 10.66 28.11 -6.46
N ARG A 501 10.70 29.45 -6.52
CA ARG A 501 10.15 30.23 -7.65
C ARG A 501 11.02 30.16 -8.90
N GLN A 502 12.35 30.27 -8.75
CA GLN A 502 13.30 30.31 -9.89
C GLN A 502 13.47 28.96 -10.60
N ALA A 503 13.31 27.85 -9.90
CA ALA A 503 13.36 26.52 -10.46
C ALA A 503 12.31 26.26 -11.59
N ALA A 504 11.41 27.22 -11.84
CA ALA A 504 10.40 27.17 -12.90
C ALA A 504 10.92 27.54 -14.30
N ASP A 505 11.94 28.41 -14.36
CA ASP A 505 12.35 29.03 -15.64
C ASP A 505 13.35 28.16 -16.43
N VAL A 506 13.84 27.07 -15.83
CA VAL A 506 14.83 26.17 -16.45
C VAL A 506 14.18 24.96 -17.13
N ALA A 507 12.89 24.68 -16.88
CA ALA A 507 12.16 23.52 -17.40
C ALA A 507 11.14 23.87 -18.50
N ALA A 508 11.06 25.14 -18.91
CA ALA A 508 10.29 25.64 -20.07
C ALA A 508 11.20 25.82 -21.27
#